data_5dc29bdca936e1097643e89d501cb2b7
#
_entry.id   5dc29bdca936e1097643e89d501cb2b7
#
_cell.length_a   1.000
_cell.length_b   1.000
_cell.length_c   1.000
_cell.angle_alpha   90.00
_cell.angle_beta   90.00
_cell.angle_gamma   90.00
#
_symmetry.space_group_name_H-M   'P 1'
#
loop_
_entity.id
_entity.type
_entity.pdbx_description
1 polymer ?
#
loop_
_entity_poly.entity_id
_entity_poly.type
_entity_poly.pdbx_seq_one_letter_code
_entity_poly.pdbx_strand_id
1 'polypeptide(L)'
;MFITDFLSETSQGAMAAGADLGAPLIVDSFAGGGGASTGIEMALGRSPDIAINHNADALALHAANHPETHHLSENVYLIDPLDHLKGKRIGLAWFSPDCKHFSKAKGGKPVERNIRDLCWIIPGWIERIQKSGGRVDVVIMENVEEFKDYGPLVSTDRGPMPDPERKGEKFALWCKKLRRLGGKIEFRELRACDY
;
A
#
# COMPACT_ATOMS: atom_id res chain seq x y z
N MET A 1 -10.70 -3.31 2.40
CA MET A 1 -9.86 -3.03 1.20
C MET A 1 -10.11 -1.61 0.72
N PHE A 2 -9.07 -0.93 0.31
CA PHE A 2 -9.11 0.43 -0.24
C PHE A 2 -8.56 0.37 -1.66
N ILE A 3 -9.31 0.89 -2.62
CA ILE A 3 -8.90 0.98 -4.01
C ILE A 3 -8.76 2.46 -4.36
N THR A 4 -7.63 2.86 -4.89
CA THR A 4 -7.40 4.23 -5.35
C THR A 4 -7.08 4.18 -6.83
N ASP A 5 -7.95 4.75 -7.65
CA ASP A 5 -7.80 4.87 -9.08
C ASP A 5 -7.23 6.24 -9.44
N PHE A 6 -6.17 6.26 -10.22
CA PHE A 6 -5.51 7.47 -10.74
C PHE A 6 -5.73 7.64 -12.25
N LEU A 7 -6.60 6.82 -12.86
CA LEU A 7 -6.92 6.86 -14.29
C LEU A 7 -7.99 7.90 -14.67
N SER A 8 -8.43 8.78 -13.75
CA SER A 8 -9.45 9.78 -14.04
C SER A 8 -9.05 10.66 -15.25
N GLU A 9 -10.03 11.04 -16.07
CA GLU A 9 -9.85 11.80 -17.33
C GLU A 9 -9.05 13.11 -17.15
N THR A 10 -9.06 13.70 -15.96
CA THR A 10 -8.28 14.89 -15.62
C THR A 10 -6.76 14.64 -15.53
N SER A 11 -6.32 13.41 -15.32
CA SER A 11 -4.89 13.05 -15.35
C SER A 11 -4.36 12.79 -16.76
N GLN A 12 -5.24 12.62 -17.75
CA GLN A 12 -4.84 12.48 -19.17
C GLN A 12 -4.39 13.80 -19.78
N GLY A 13 -4.80 14.94 -19.25
CA GLY A 13 -4.48 16.26 -19.80
C GLY A 13 -3.09 16.84 -19.41
N ALA A 14 -2.37 16.21 -18.48
CA ALA A 14 -1.05 16.70 -18.02
C ALA A 14 0.13 15.84 -18.51
N MET A 15 -0.12 14.88 -19.40
CA MET A 15 0.94 14.06 -19.98
C MET A 15 1.65 14.87 -21.07
N ALA A 16 2.92 15.17 -20.87
CA ALA A 16 3.80 15.52 -21.98
C ALA A 16 3.71 14.38 -23.00
N ALA A 17 3.16 14.68 -24.18
CA ALA A 17 3.03 13.71 -25.25
C ALA A 17 4.42 13.13 -25.56
N GLY A 18 4.62 11.83 -25.34
CA GLY A 18 5.75 11.11 -25.89
C GLY A 18 6.69 10.35 -24.97
N ALA A 19 6.49 10.31 -23.66
CA ALA A 19 7.33 9.42 -22.82
C ALA A 19 6.78 7.98 -22.91
N ASP A 20 7.51 7.08 -23.57
CA ASP A 20 7.29 5.64 -23.45
C ASP A 20 7.71 5.17 -22.05
N LEU A 21 6.74 4.95 -21.18
CA LEU A 21 6.97 4.48 -19.80
C LEU A 21 7.16 2.96 -19.70
N GLY A 22 7.14 2.26 -20.86
CA GLY A 22 7.21 0.80 -20.94
C GLY A 22 5.91 0.10 -20.51
N ALA A 23 5.96 -1.24 -20.41
CA ALA A 23 4.84 -2.03 -19.93
C ALA A 23 4.51 -1.71 -18.46
N PRO A 24 3.21 -1.68 -18.08
CA PRO A 24 2.82 -1.40 -16.71
C PRO A 24 3.35 -2.46 -15.74
N LEU A 25 4.07 -2.04 -14.70
CA LEU A 25 4.56 -2.92 -13.65
C LEU A 25 3.46 -3.25 -12.63
N ILE A 26 3.57 -4.41 -12.02
CA ILE A 26 2.78 -4.82 -10.86
C ILE A 26 3.73 -4.95 -9.67
N VAL A 27 3.40 -4.26 -8.57
CA VAL A 27 4.21 -4.25 -7.34
C VAL A 27 3.37 -4.74 -6.18
N ASP A 28 3.85 -5.78 -5.47
CA ASP A 28 3.27 -6.27 -4.22
C ASP A 28 4.18 -5.87 -3.06
N SER A 29 3.73 -4.91 -2.25
CA SER A 29 4.48 -4.38 -1.10
C SER A 29 3.87 -4.89 0.20
N PHE A 30 4.71 -5.36 1.12
CA PHE A 30 4.38 -6.18 2.28
C PHE A 30 3.92 -7.60 1.87
N ALA A 31 4.52 -8.13 0.81
CA ALA A 31 4.05 -9.28 0.03
C ALA A 31 3.84 -10.61 0.80
N GLY A 32 4.34 -10.74 2.03
CA GLY A 32 4.16 -11.97 2.82
C GLY A 32 4.59 -13.22 2.07
N GLY A 33 3.85 -14.30 2.19
CA GLY A 33 4.09 -15.58 1.48
C GLY A 33 3.44 -15.69 0.11
N GLY A 34 2.87 -14.62 -0.45
CA GLY A 34 2.37 -14.58 -1.83
C GLY A 34 0.84 -14.68 -1.99
N GLY A 35 0.05 -14.58 -0.92
CA GLY A 35 -1.42 -14.68 -1.05
C GLY A 35 -2.03 -13.62 -1.96
N ALA A 36 -1.64 -12.36 -1.81
CA ALA A 36 -2.08 -11.27 -2.69
C ALA A 36 -1.56 -11.48 -4.12
N SER A 37 -0.29 -11.85 -4.27
CA SER A 37 0.33 -12.13 -5.57
C SER A 37 -0.37 -13.26 -6.33
N THR A 38 -0.80 -14.33 -5.64
CA THR A 38 -1.60 -15.40 -6.24
C THR A 38 -2.94 -14.87 -6.73
N GLY A 39 -3.64 -14.05 -5.95
CA GLY A 39 -4.89 -13.41 -6.38
C GLY A 39 -4.69 -12.47 -7.57
N ILE A 40 -3.61 -11.72 -7.61
CA ILE A 40 -3.21 -10.85 -8.74
C ILE A 40 -2.97 -11.70 -9.99
N GLU A 41 -2.23 -12.80 -9.86
CA GLU A 41 -1.94 -13.71 -10.97
C GLU A 41 -3.22 -14.35 -11.51
N MET A 42 -4.12 -14.80 -10.65
CA MET A 42 -5.42 -15.33 -11.07
C MET A 42 -6.26 -14.29 -11.83
N ALA A 43 -6.20 -13.03 -11.42
CA ALA A 43 -7.00 -11.96 -12.01
C ALA A 43 -6.39 -11.38 -13.29
N LEU A 44 -5.06 -11.29 -13.39
CA LEU A 44 -4.36 -10.59 -14.47
C LEU A 44 -3.55 -11.52 -15.38
N GLY A 45 -3.48 -12.82 -15.08
CA GLY A 45 -2.76 -13.82 -15.87
C GLY A 45 -1.23 -13.74 -15.76
N ARG A 46 -0.70 -12.98 -14.80
CA ARG A 46 0.74 -12.90 -14.52
C ARG A 46 1.04 -12.52 -13.08
N SER A 47 2.15 -13.00 -12.56
CA SER A 47 2.67 -12.63 -11.24
C SER A 47 3.09 -11.16 -11.18
N PRO A 48 3.20 -10.55 -9.98
CA PRO A 48 3.83 -9.25 -9.81
C PRO A 48 5.26 -9.23 -10.33
N ASP A 49 5.69 -8.08 -10.84
CA ASP A 49 7.07 -7.88 -11.30
C ASP A 49 8.03 -7.74 -10.11
N ILE A 50 7.53 -7.13 -9.00
CA ILE A 50 8.32 -6.86 -7.79
C ILE A 50 7.49 -7.25 -6.56
N ALA A 51 8.10 -7.98 -5.63
CA ALA A 51 7.57 -8.28 -4.31
C ALA A 51 8.54 -7.82 -3.21
N ILE A 52 8.01 -7.12 -2.19
CA ILE A 52 8.83 -6.48 -1.16
C ILE A 52 8.35 -6.93 0.22
N ASN A 53 9.26 -7.47 1.04
CA ASN A 53 9.04 -7.73 2.45
C ASN A 53 10.37 -7.70 3.22
N HIS A 54 10.33 -7.31 4.48
CA HIS A 54 11.52 -7.34 5.36
C HIS A 54 11.83 -8.75 5.91
N ASN A 55 10.88 -9.68 5.83
CA ASN A 55 11.02 -11.04 6.32
C ASN A 55 11.50 -11.95 5.17
N ALA A 56 12.75 -12.41 5.27
CA ALA A 56 13.37 -13.25 4.25
C ALA A 56 12.68 -14.63 4.12
N ASP A 57 12.16 -15.23 5.20
CA ASP A 57 11.47 -16.51 5.15
C ASP A 57 10.13 -16.38 4.42
N ALA A 58 9.40 -15.30 4.65
CA ALA A 58 8.17 -15.01 3.90
C ALA A 58 8.46 -14.84 2.41
N LEU A 59 9.53 -14.11 2.04
CA LEU A 59 9.93 -13.96 0.65
C LEU A 59 10.44 -15.25 0.02
N ALA A 60 11.10 -16.12 0.79
CA ALA A 60 11.50 -17.45 0.28
C ALA A 60 10.27 -18.29 -0.10
N LEU A 61 9.22 -18.26 0.72
CA LEU A 61 7.94 -18.89 0.39
C LEU A 61 7.28 -18.23 -0.82
N HIS A 62 7.30 -16.91 -0.90
CA HIS A 62 6.80 -16.16 -2.04
C HIS A 62 7.53 -16.56 -3.34
N ALA A 63 8.86 -16.65 -3.31
CA ALA A 63 9.68 -17.01 -4.46
C ALA A 63 9.42 -18.42 -4.95
N ALA A 64 9.08 -19.35 -4.04
CA ALA A 64 8.70 -20.71 -4.44
C ALA A 64 7.39 -20.76 -5.25
N ASN A 65 6.46 -19.83 -4.96
CA ASN A 65 5.16 -19.75 -5.65
C ASN A 65 5.21 -18.82 -6.88
N HIS A 66 6.06 -17.80 -6.86
CA HIS A 66 6.17 -16.76 -7.89
C HIS A 66 7.64 -16.58 -8.31
N PRO A 67 8.27 -17.57 -8.98
CA PRO A 67 9.70 -17.57 -9.28
C PRO A 67 10.14 -16.47 -10.26
N GLU A 68 9.24 -15.95 -11.09
CA GLU A 68 9.51 -14.87 -12.06
C GLU A 68 9.52 -13.46 -11.42
N THR A 69 9.04 -13.36 -10.18
CA THR A 69 8.96 -12.08 -9.46
C THR A 69 10.33 -11.66 -8.94
N HIS A 70 10.70 -10.41 -9.08
CA HIS A 70 11.89 -9.84 -8.43
C HIS A 70 11.63 -9.58 -6.95
N HIS A 71 12.35 -10.29 -6.06
CA HIS A 71 12.14 -10.24 -4.62
C HIS A 71 13.13 -9.29 -3.95
N LEU A 72 12.61 -8.33 -3.18
CA LEU A 72 13.38 -7.37 -2.40
C LEU A 72 13.18 -7.65 -0.90
N SER A 73 14.24 -8.23 -0.27
CA SER A 73 14.24 -8.50 1.16
C SER A 73 14.69 -7.25 1.92
N GLU A 74 13.82 -6.26 1.99
CA GLU A 74 14.15 -4.95 2.54
C GLU A 74 13.03 -4.39 3.43
N ASN A 75 13.43 -3.52 4.35
CA ASN A 75 12.46 -2.76 5.13
C ASN A 75 11.85 -1.66 4.24
N VAL A 76 10.54 -1.70 4.07
CA VAL A 76 9.75 -0.73 3.27
C VAL A 76 10.04 0.74 3.64
N TYR A 77 10.45 1.05 4.87
CA TYR A 77 10.86 2.40 5.27
C TYR A 77 12.22 2.81 4.71
N LEU A 78 13.10 1.86 4.41
CA LEU A 78 14.47 2.11 3.99
C LEU A 78 14.63 2.06 2.48
N ILE A 79 13.74 1.34 1.78
CA ILE A 79 13.79 1.24 0.33
C ILE A 79 13.39 2.57 -0.32
N ASP A 80 14.21 3.04 -1.24
CA ASP A 80 13.82 4.13 -2.13
C ASP A 80 13.04 3.56 -3.32
N PRO A 81 11.73 3.88 -3.48
CA PRO A 81 10.98 3.37 -4.61
C PRO A 81 11.57 3.77 -5.96
N LEU A 82 12.36 4.85 -6.02
CA LEU A 82 12.97 5.32 -7.27
C LEU A 82 14.15 4.45 -7.73
N ASP A 83 14.75 3.64 -6.85
CA ASP A 83 15.81 2.70 -7.25
C ASP A 83 15.28 1.66 -8.26
N HIS A 84 14.00 1.34 -8.18
CA HIS A 84 13.33 0.33 -9.02
C HIS A 84 12.27 0.91 -9.94
N LEU A 85 11.60 2.01 -9.56
CA LEU A 85 10.37 2.51 -10.18
C LEU A 85 10.49 3.89 -10.81
N LYS A 86 11.71 4.49 -10.82
CA LYS A 86 11.94 5.83 -11.39
C LYS A 86 11.49 5.90 -12.85
N GLY A 87 10.60 6.85 -13.16
CA GLY A 87 10.09 7.05 -14.50
C GLY A 87 9.24 5.91 -15.06
N LYS A 88 8.87 4.90 -14.26
CA LYS A 88 8.10 3.75 -14.72
C LYS A 88 6.59 3.99 -14.58
N ARG A 89 5.82 3.23 -15.38
CA ARG A 89 4.38 3.08 -15.21
C ARG A 89 4.09 1.90 -14.30
N ILE A 90 3.43 2.14 -13.18
CA ILE A 90 2.93 1.12 -12.26
C ILE A 90 1.43 0.96 -12.55
N GLY A 91 1.06 -0.17 -13.16
CA GLY A 91 -0.34 -0.50 -13.44
C GLY A 91 -1.11 -0.84 -12.19
N LEU A 92 -0.48 -1.62 -11.29
CA LEU A 92 -1.04 -1.99 -10.01
C LEU A 92 0.03 -1.95 -8.92
N ALA A 93 -0.23 -1.23 -7.84
CA ALA A 93 0.54 -1.32 -6.61
C ALA A 93 -0.35 -1.85 -5.48
N TRP A 94 -0.02 -3.03 -4.97
CA TRP A 94 -0.68 -3.64 -3.83
C TRP A 94 0.11 -3.36 -2.55
N PHE A 95 -0.59 -3.00 -1.48
CA PHE A 95 -0.01 -2.75 -0.16
C PHE A 95 -0.83 -3.43 0.93
N SER A 96 -0.19 -4.25 1.75
CA SER A 96 -0.79 -4.91 2.92
C SER A 96 -0.02 -4.57 4.19
N PRO A 97 -0.01 -3.29 4.64
CA PRO A 97 0.74 -2.87 5.81
C PRO A 97 0.21 -3.53 7.09
N ASP A 98 1.12 -3.83 8.03
CA ASP A 98 0.79 -4.51 9.30
C ASP A 98 -0.37 -3.80 10.03
N CYS A 99 -1.41 -4.56 10.33
CA CYS A 99 -2.64 -4.12 10.98
C CYS A 99 -2.69 -4.35 12.51
N LYS A 100 -1.65 -4.99 13.10
CA LYS A 100 -1.70 -5.43 14.51
C LYS A 100 -2.00 -4.33 15.52
N HIS A 101 -1.72 -3.07 15.21
CA HIS A 101 -2.01 -1.91 16.07
C HIS A 101 -3.35 -1.22 15.77
N PHE A 102 -4.11 -1.71 14.80
CA PHE A 102 -5.49 -1.30 14.52
C PHE A 102 -6.49 -2.35 14.96
N SER A 103 -6.19 -3.63 14.77
CA SER A 103 -7.10 -4.75 15.01
C SER A 103 -7.65 -4.83 16.45
N LYS A 104 -8.94 -5.12 16.58
CA LYS A 104 -9.62 -5.43 17.84
C LYS A 104 -9.00 -6.60 18.60
N ALA A 105 -8.38 -7.55 17.88
CA ALA A 105 -7.67 -8.69 18.46
C ALA A 105 -6.51 -8.30 19.39
N LYS A 106 -6.05 -7.06 19.35
CA LYS A 106 -5.01 -6.51 20.21
C LYS A 106 -5.39 -6.47 21.69
N GLY A 107 -6.67 -6.44 22.05
CA GLY A 107 -7.13 -6.47 23.44
C GLY A 107 -6.76 -5.23 24.27
N GLY A 108 -6.76 -4.03 23.68
CA GLY A 108 -6.52 -2.77 24.39
C GLY A 108 -5.08 -2.53 24.86
N LYS A 109 -4.08 -3.25 24.31
CA LYS A 109 -2.65 -3.00 24.60
C LYS A 109 -2.17 -1.69 23.98
N PRO A 110 -1.12 -1.02 24.50
CA PRO A 110 -0.49 0.15 23.92
C PRO A 110 -0.12 -0.05 22.44
N VAL A 111 -0.06 1.04 21.68
CA VAL A 111 0.21 1.00 20.24
C VAL A 111 1.55 1.64 19.90
N GLU A 112 2.21 1.13 18.87
CA GLU A 112 3.42 1.73 18.31
C GLU A 112 3.06 2.66 17.17
N ARG A 113 3.52 3.92 17.27
CA ARG A 113 3.27 4.95 16.25
C ARG A 113 3.80 4.52 14.89
N ASN A 114 5.03 4.04 14.82
CA ASN A 114 5.69 3.71 13.54
C ASN A 114 4.91 2.69 12.73
N ILE A 115 4.36 1.65 13.38
CA ILE A 115 3.57 0.64 12.69
C ILE A 115 2.23 1.19 12.21
N ARG A 116 1.59 2.06 13.01
CA ARG A 116 0.35 2.73 12.58
C ARG A 116 0.59 3.70 11.42
N ASP A 117 1.77 4.28 11.34
CA ASP A 117 2.12 5.26 10.31
C ASP A 117 2.64 4.60 9.01
N LEU A 118 2.73 3.25 8.92
CA LEU A 118 3.14 2.51 7.71
C LEU A 118 2.31 2.87 6.47
N CYS A 119 1.03 3.17 6.62
CA CYS A 119 0.17 3.55 5.51
C CYS A 119 0.63 4.84 4.79
N TRP A 120 1.43 5.70 5.46
CA TRP A 120 1.94 6.94 4.86
C TRP A 120 3.05 6.71 3.83
N ILE A 121 3.62 5.52 3.77
CA ILE A 121 4.53 5.12 2.70
C ILE A 121 3.83 5.21 1.35
N ILE A 122 2.56 4.82 1.27
CA ILE A 122 1.77 4.77 0.03
C ILE A 122 1.72 6.14 -0.66
N PRO A 123 1.16 7.22 -0.05
CA PRO A 123 1.15 8.52 -0.70
C PRO A 123 2.56 9.09 -0.91
N GLY A 124 3.53 8.73 -0.08
CA GLY A 124 4.93 9.10 -0.25
C GLY A 124 5.55 8.50 -1.53
N TRP A 125 5.33 7.23 -1.78
CA TRP A 125 5.80 6.55 -2.98
C TRP A 125 5.14 7.09 -4.24
N ILE A 126 3.81 7.23 -4.24
CA ILE A 126 3.06 7.79 -5.37
C ILE A 126 3.61 9.16 -5.75
N GLU A 127 3.77 10.05 -4.77
CA GLU A 127 4.28 11.41 -5.00
C GLU A 127 5.70 11.40 -5.62
N ARG A 128 6.59 10.54 -5.12
CA ARG A 128 7.97 10.43 -5.63
C ARG A 128 8.00 9.86 -7.05
N ILE A 129 7.24 8.80 -7.31
CA ILE A 129 7.12 8.19 -8.64
C ILE A 129 6.60 9.22 -9.65
N GLN A 130 5.51 9.94 -9.33
CA GLN A 130 4.96 10.99 -10.19
C GLN A 130 5.97 12.12 -10.45
N LYS A 131 6.68 12.59 -9.42
CA LYS A 131 7.73 13.62 -9.56
C LYS A 131 8.92 13.15 -10.41
N SER A 132 9.17 11.86 -10.51
CA SER A 132 10.23 11.28 -11.34
C SER A 132 9.83 11.11 -12.81
N GLY A 133 8.62 11.52 -13.20
CA GLY A 133 8.06 11.32 -14.53
C GLY A 133 7.37 9.96 -14.72
N GLY A 134 7.27 9.15 -13.66
CA GLY A 134 6.50 7.90 -13.65
C GLY A 134 5.02 8.12 -13.42
N ARG A 135 4.25 7.02 -13.45
CA ARG A 135 2.80 7.03 -13.22
C ARG A 135 2.37 5.83 -12.41
N VAL A 136 1.39 6.03 -11.54
CA VAL A 136 0.69 4.94 -10.84
C VAL A 136 -0.76 4.96 -11.31
N ASP A 137 -1.26 3.83 -11.83
CA ASP A 137 -2.63 3.73 -12.35
C ASP A 137 -3.61 3.35 -11.24
N VAL A 138 -3.35 2.23 -10.55
CA VAL A 138 -4.21 1.73 -9.48
C VAL A 138 -3.38 1.38 -8.25
N VAL A 139 -3.88 1.77 -7.09
CA VAL A 139 -3.35 1.33 -5.80
C VAL A 139 -4.44 0.58 -5.05
N ILE A 140 -4.11 -0.60 -4.57
CA ILE A 140 -4.95 -1.37 -3.66
C ILE A 140 -4.25 -1.43 -2.31
N MET A 141 -4.96 -1.07 -1.25
CA MET A 141 -4.48 -1.27 0.12
C MET A 141 -5.44 -2.20 0.87
N GLU A 142 -4.90 -3.30 1.35
CA GLU A 142 -5.57 -4.21 2.26
C GLU A 142 -5.25 -3.80 3.71
N ASN A 143 -6.27 -3.76 4.56
CA ASN A 143 -6.11 -3.58 6.00
C ASN A 143 -7.42 -3.98 6.71
N VAL A 144 -7.38 -4.05 8.05
CA VAL A 144 -8.55 -4.30 8.87
C VAL A 144 -9.54 -3.12 8.82
N GLU A 145 -10.82 -3.39 9.12
CA GLU A 145 -11.90 -2.40 9.15
C GLU A 145 -11.56 -1.20 10.04
N GLU A 146 -10.92 -1.45 11.18
CA GLU A 146 -10.56 -0.44 12.15
C GLU A 146 -9.51 0.56 11.67
N PHE A 147 -8.93 0.37 10.49
CA PHE A 147 -8.06 1.38 9.87
C PHE A 147 -8.82 2.71 9.63
N LYS A 148 -10.14 2.66 9.41
CA LYS A 148 -10.98 3.87 9.31
C LYS A 148 -10.97 4.71 10.60
N ASP A 149 -10.66 4.08 11.74
CA ASP A 149 -10.56 4.72 13.04
C ASP A 149 -9.18 5.34 13.33
N TYR A 150 -8.25 5.30 12.37
CA TYR A 150 -6.91 5.80 12.53
C TYR A 150 -6.90 7.29 12.90
N GLY A 151 -6.56 7.56 14.16
CA GLY A 151 -6.44 8.88 14.78
C GLY A 151 -5.11 9.06 15.50
N PRO A 152 -4.87 10.22 16.13
CA PRO A 152 -3.69 10.47 16.95
C PRO A 152 -3.65 9.56 18.18
N LEU A 153 -2.54 9.61 18.90
CA LEU A 153 -2.34 8.90 20.15
C LEU A 153 -2.31 9.89 21.31
N VAL A 154 -2.87 9.49 22.45
CA VAL A 154 -2.73 10.14 23.75
C VAL A 154 -1.86 9.27 24.65
N SER A 155 -1.07 9.91 25.52
CA SER A 155 -0.31 9.25 26.55
C SER A 155 -1.24 8.86 27.70
N THR A 156 -1.17 7.61 28.14
CA THR A 156 -1.88 7.09 29.32
C THR A 156 -0.90 6.40 30.25
N ASP A 157 -1.32 6.06 31.46
CA ASP A 157 -0.53 5.29 32.43
C ASP A 157 -0.11 3.91 31.89
N ARG A 158 -0.82 3.41 30.87
CA ARG A 158 -0.53 2.13 30.19
C ARG A 158 0.34 2.29 28.94
N GLY A 159 0.73 3.52 28.60
CA GLY A 159 1.44 3.88 27.37
C GLY A 159 0.56 4.57 26.31
N PRO A 160 1.07 4.75 25.07
CA PRO A 160 0.32 5.41 24.02
C PRO A 160 -0.93 4.64 23.61
N MET A 161 -2.09 5.30 23.62
CA MET A 161 -3.39 4.74 23.24
C MET A 161 -4.05 5.61 22.16
N PRO A 162 -4.91 5.04 21.28
CA PRO A 162 -5.71 5.84 20.37
C PRO A 162 -6.59 6.85 21.11
N ASP A 163 -6.57 8.10 20.65
CA ASP A 163 -7.44 9.16 21.16
C ASP A 163 -8.89 8.88 20.72
N PRO A 164 -9.82 8.61 21.64
CA PRO A 164 -11.19 8.28 21.28
C PRO A 164 -11.97 9.48 20.71
N GLU A 165 -11.59 10.72 21.08
CA GLU A 165 -12.26 11.94 20.62
C GLU A 165 -11.81 12.34 19.21
N ARG A 166 -10.63 11.88 18.79
CA ARG A 166 -10.03 12.22 17.49
C ARG A 166 -9.93 11.00 16.56
N LYS A 167 -10.87 10.09 16.72
CA LYS A 167 -11.00 8.87 15.93
C LYS A 167 -11.18 9.21 14.44
N GLY A 168 -10.41 8.56 13.56
CA GLY A 168 -10.47 8.74 12.10
C GLY A 168 -9.80 10.01 11.56
N GLU A 169 -9.28 10.91 12.40
CA GLU A 169 -8.68 12.17 11.94
C GLU A 169 -7.50 11.94 11.00
N LYS A 170 -6.56 11.05 11.37
CA LYS A 170 -5.41 10.74 10.52
C LYS A 170 -5.82 9.98 9.25
N PHE A 171 -6.83 9.13 9.33
CA PHE A 171 -7.41 8.47 8.17
C PHE A 171 -7.96 9.49 7.16
N ALA A 172 -8.71 10.49 7.63
CA ALA A 172 -9.23 11.56 6.77
C ALA A 172 -8.10 12.37 6.10
N LEU A 173 -7.01 12.66 6.84
CA LEU A 173 -5.82 13.33 6.29
C LEU A 173 -5.12 12.47 5.24
N TRP A 174 -5.00 11.17 5.47
CA TRP A 174 -4.44 10.22 4.52
C TRP A 174 -5.25 10.16 3.23
N CYS A 175 -6.56 10.03 3.31
CA CYS A 175 -7.45 10.08 2.16
C CYS A 175 -7.34 11.42 1.40
N LYS A 176 -7.25 12.55 2.14
CA LYS A 176 -7.06 13.87 1.54
C LYS A 176 -5.74 13.98 0.78
N LYS A 177 -4.66 13.39 1.31
CA LYS A 177 -3.36 13.36 0.60
C LYS A 177 -3.45 12.56 -0.70
N LEU A 178 -4.08 11.39 -0.71
CA LEU A 178 -4.26 10.57 -1.92
C LEU A 178 -5.09 11.33 -2.99
N ARG A 179 -6.18 11.97 -2.59
CA ARG A 179 -6.98 12.79 -3.52
C ARG A 179 -6.18 13.96 -4.12
N ARG A 180 -5.29 14.59 -3.34
CA ARG A 180 -4.40 15.65 -3.85
C ARG A 180 -3.38 15.14 -4.86
N LEU A 181 -3.04 13.86 -4.82
CA LEU A 181 -2.17 13.20 -5.81
C LEU A 181 -2.94 12.74 -7.05
N GLY A 182 -4.24 13.06 -7.15
CA GLY A 182 -5.10 12.72 -8.27
C GLY A 182 -5.92 11.43 -8.09
N GLY A 183 -5.83 10.77 -6.93
CA GLY A 183 -6.52 9.49 -6.69
C GLY A 183 -8.02 9.63 -6.40
N LYS A 184 -8.83 8.81 -7.05
CA LYS A 184 -10.22 8.54 -6.67
C LYS A 184 -10.23 7.34 -5.74
N ILE A 185 -10.80 7.49 -4.53
CA ILE A 185 -10.77 6.45 -3.50
C ILE A 185 -12.11 5.73 -3.43
N GLU A 186 -12.06 4.40 -3.47
CA GLU A 186 -13.17 3.52 -3.20
C GLU A 186 -12.86 2.64 -1.98
N PHE A 187 -13.90 2.29 -1.23
CA PHE A 187 -13.79 1.42 -0.06
C PHE A 187 -14.63 0.17 -0.28
N ARG A 188 -14.02 -0.99 -0.05
CA ARG A 188 -14.74 -2.27 -0.06
C ARG A 188 -14.43 -3.03 1.21
N GLU A 189 -15.46 -3.54 1.85
CA GLU A 189 -15.36 -4.49 2.94
C GLU A 189 -15.55 -5.90 2.36
N LEU A 190 -14.52 -6.72 2.52
CA LEU A 190 -14.49 -8.09 2.00
C LEU A 190 -14.21 -9.04 3.15
N ARG A 191 -14.87 -10.18 3.15
CA ARG A 191 -14.62 -11.26 4.11
C ARG A 191 -14.06 -12.45 3.35
N ALA A 192 -12.94 -12.98 3.81
CA ALA A 192 -12.28 -14.09 3.13
C ALA A 192 -13.15 -15.36 3.03
N CYS A 193 -14.12 -15.53 3.93
CA CYS A 193 -15.04 -16.66 3.89
C CYS A 193 -16.13 -16.57 2.82
N ASP A 194 -16.24 -15.44 2.12
CA ASP A 194 -17.26 -15.21 1.09
C ASP A 194 -16.75 -15.60 -0.32
N TYR A 195 -15.47 -16.08 -0.43
CA TYR A 195 -14.77 -16.40 -1.67
C TYR A 195 -14.18 -17.80 -1.70
#